data_fa63f2840b7eef73c1a0d94dace74c45
#
_entry.id   fa63f2840b7eef73c1a0d94dace74c45
#
_cell.length_a   1.000
_cell.length_b   1.000
_cell.length_c   1.000
_cell.angle_alpha   90.00
_cell.angle_beta   90.00
_cell.angle_gamma   90.00
#
_symmetry.space_group_name_H-M   'P 1'
#
loop_
_entity.id
_entity.type
_entity.pdbx_description
1 polymer ?
#
loop_
_entity_poly.entity_id
_entity_poly.type
_entity_poly.pdbx_seq_one_letter_code
_entity_poly.pdbx_strand_id
1 'polypeptide(L)'
;MAVNIEKWDVEDESFWNSTGKKIANKNLWISIPALLLAFAVWIMWGMLVTYMKDFGFTFGLLEGLVEGTAEYTKALGDINSMYYTLPAIAGLAGATLRLPNSFLIALGGGRNVIFVSTFLLIIPAVGAGIGLSDINTSYEFFAVMALLSGFGGGNFSSSMNNISYFYPKKMQGYALGMNAGIGNLGVATMQKLIPLVVPFVFFGAVGTGVIKGVEFAGIQNAGWVWVPLLVASALAAYFGMNNVSTGTPELPTTAQGVTKTLIMVGLGLLAAAVGAYLLIILKVNMWIVLPVVIVLAVLLMKYATPSSIKGNLNKQLSILSDKHNWIMTIIYTMTFGSFIGYSA
;
A
#
# COMPACT_ATOMS: atom_id res chain seq x y z
N MET A 1 24.20 -0.38 -16.35
CA MET A 1 24.43 -1.43 -15.33
C MET A 1 23.50 -2.59 -15.61
N ALA A 2 23.93 -3.83 -15.39
CA ALA A 2 23.08 -4.99 -15.56
C ALA A 2 21.88 -4.92 -14.61
N VAL A 3 20.68 -5.26 -15.12
CA VAL A 3 19.45 -5.30 -14.30
C VAL A 3 19.54 -6.41 -13.27
N ASN A 4 20.02 -7.57 -13.70
CA ASN A 4 20.23 -8.76 -12.88
C ASN A 4 21.72 -8.90 -12.53
N ILE A 5 22.01 -9.03 -11.23
CA ILE A 5 23.37 -9.19 -10.71
C ILE A 5 23.50 -10.61 -10.14
N GLU A 6 24.23 -11.47 -10.86
CA GLU A 6 24.38 -12.88 -10.52
C GLU A 6 25.33 -13.11 -9.35
N LYS A 7 26.43 -12.34 -9.29
CA LYS A 7 27.43 -12.43 -8.20
C LYS A 7 27.21 -11.24 -7.26
N TRP A 8 26.64 -11.51 -6.10
CA TRP A 8 26.36 -10.50 -5.09
C TRP A 8 26.81 -11.01 -3.72
N ASP A 9 28.00 -10.59 -3.28
CA ASP A 9 28.59 -10.97 -2.00
C ASP A 9 28.97 -9.74 -1.19
N VAL A 10 28.02 -9.23 -0.43
CA VAL A 10 28.20 -8.02 0.39
C VAL A 10 28.97 -8.26 1.68
N GLU A 11 29.20 -9.51 2.06
CA GLU A 11 30.02 -9.83 3.24
C GLU A 11 31.52 -9.82 2.89
N ASP A 12 31.90 -9.91 1.60
CA ASP A 12 33.26 -9.63 1.15
C ASP A 12 33.53 -8.13 1.17
N GLU A 13 34.45 -7.71 2.04
CA GLU A 13 34.81 -6.30 2.22
C GLU A 13 35.40 -5.66 0.95
N SER A 14 36.14 -6.42 0.15
CA SER A 14 36.71 -5.94 -1.10
C SER A 14 35.61 -5.63 -2.11
N PHE A 15 34.68 -6.58 -2.31
CA PHE A 15 33.51 -6.38 -3.16
C PHE A 15 32.64 -5.23 -2.66
N TRP A 16 32.38 -5.19 -1.34
CA TRP A 16 31.57 -4.13 -0.75
C TRP A 16 32.15 -2.73 -1.02
N ASN A 17 33.44 -2.53 -0.75
CA ASN A 17 34.07 -1.21 -0.89
C ASN A 17 34.27 -0.79 -2.35
N SER A 18 34.50 -1.74 -3.26
CA SER A 18 34.71 -1.43 -4.70
C SER A 18 33.40 -1.18 -5.45
N THR A 19 32.38 -2.00 -5.22
CA THR A 19 31.17 -2.06 -6.07
C THR A 19 29.87 -2.10 -5.28
N GLY A 20 29.78 -2.96 -4.25
CA GLY A 20 28.56 -3.28 -3.55
C GLY A 20 27.89 -2.07 -2.93
N LYS A 21 28.63 -1.25 -2.19
CA LYS A 21 28.14 -0.06 -1.51
C LYS A 21 27.46 0.96 -2.44
N LYS A 22 28.02 1.18 -3.63
CA LYS A 22 27.44 2.12 -4.62
C LYS A 22 26.09 1.62 -5.15
N ILE A 23 26.01 0.34 -5.46
CA ILE A 23 24.78 -0.29 -5.95
C ILE A 23 23.73 -0.35 -4.84
N ALA A 24 24.12 -0.76 -3.63
CA ALA A 24 23.24 -0.82 -2.48
C ALA A 24 22.61 0.55 -2.16
N ASN A 25 23.43 1.60 -2.07
CA ASN A 25 22.95 2.96 -1.82
C ASN A 25 22.00 3.45 -2.92
N LYS A 26 22.28 3.18 -4.18
CA LYS A 26 21.39 3.53 -5.29
C LYS A 26 20.02 2.88 -5.11
N ASN A 27 19.98 1.57 -4.81
CA ASN A 27 18.72 0.85 -4.59
C ASN A 27 17.97 1.37 -3.36
N LEU A 28 18.66 1.67 -2.28
CA LEU A 28 18.07 2.25 -1.07
C LEU A 28 17.41 3.61 -1.36
N TRP A 29 18.14 4.53 -1.99
CA TRP A 29 17.63 5.89 -2.26
C TRP A 29 16.51 5.93 -3.30
N ILE A 30 16.33 4.88 -4.11
CA ILE A 30 15.15 4.72 -4.99
C ILE A 30 14.00 4.06 -4.21
N SER A 31 14.30 3.12 -3.33
CA SER A 31 13.29 2.42 -2.52
C SER A 31 12.57 3.34 -1.53
N ILE A 32 13.30 4.28 -0.92
CA ILE A 32 12.76 5.21 0.09
C ILE A 32 11.58 6.05 -0.46
N PRO A 33 11.69 6.79 -1.57
CA PRO A 33 10.56 7.53 -2.13
C PRO A 33 9.39 6.64 -2.53
N ALA A 34 9.67 5.45 -3.10
CA ALA A 34 8.62 4.50 -3.45
C ALA A 34 7.82 4.06 -2.21
N LEU A 35 8.51 3.79 -1.10
CA LEU A 35 7.87 3.42 0.16
C LEU A 35 7.13 4.60 0.81
N LEU A 36 7.69 5.80 0.77
CA LEU A 36 7.06 7.02 1.27
C LEU A 36 5.73 7.28 0.56
N LEU A 37 5.72 7.22 -0.78
CA LEU A 37 4.50 7.40 -1.57
C LEU A 37 3.50 6.27 -1.35
N ALA A 38 3.99 5.04 -1.13
CA ALA A 38 3.14 3.90 -0.78
C ALA A 38 2.37 4.14 0.51
N PHE A 39 3.03 4.64 1.56
CA PHE A 39 2.34 5.02 2.81
C PHE A 39 1.39 6.19 2.61
N ALA A 40 1.79 7.22 1.88
CA ALA A 40 0.95 8.38 1.65
C ALA A 40 -0.39 8.01 0.99
N VAL A 41 -0.34 7.25 -0.11
CA VAL A 41 -1.57 6.82 -0.84
C VAL A 41 -2.39 5.80 -0.04
N TRP A 42 -1.72 4.93 0.73
CA TRP A 42 -2.43 3.94 1.55
C TRP A 42 -3.25 4.58 2.67
N ILE A 43 -2.67 5.55 3.38
CA ILE A 43 -3.27 6.15 4.60
C ILE A 43 -4.12 7.40 4.27
N MET A 44 -4.11 7.92 3.04
CA MET A 44 -4.82 9.16 2.70
C MET A 44 -6.34 9.12 3.01
N TRP A 45 -6.95 7.94 3.06
CA TRP A 45 -8.39 7.77 3.26
C TRP A 45 -8.89 8.37 4.57
N GLY A 46 -8.09 8.29 5.65
CA GLY A 46 -8.45 8.93 6.92
C GLY A 46 -8.64 10.45 6.80
N MET A 47 -7.84 11.11 5.97
CA MET A 47 -7.97 12.54 5.71
C MET A 47 -9.03 12.83 4.64
N LEU A 48 -9.11 12.03 3.57
CA LEU A 48 -10.09 12.24 2.50
C LEU A 48 -11.53 12.22 3.03
N VAL A 49 -11.86 11.30 3.92
CA VAL A 49 -13.25 11.23 4.47
C VAL A 49 -13.62 12.47 5.26
N THR A 50 -12.67 13.16 5.91
CA THR A 50 -12.92 14.43 6.56
C THR A 50 -13.31 15.50 5.55
N TYR A 51 -12.55 15.61 4.44
CA TYR A 51 -12.88 16.54 3.37
C TYR A 51 -14.17 16.17 2.65
N MET A 52 -14.40 14.89 2.35
CA MET A 52 -15.64 14.40 1.73
C MET A 52 -16.88 14.79 2.57
N LYS A 53 -16.79 14.68 3.89
CA LYS A 53 -17.85 15.07 4.79
C LYS A 53 -18.18 16.57 4.68
N ASP A 54 -17.15 17.42 4.69
CA ASP A 54 -17.32 18.86 4.62
C ASP A 54 -17.76 19.34 3.23
N PHE A 55 -17.49 18.54 2.19
CA PHE A 55 -18.00 18.75 0.83
C PHE A 55 -19.42 18.22 0.62
N GLY A 56 -19.95 17.45 1.56
CA GLY A 56 -21.31 16.91 1.50
C GLY A 56 -21.49 15.71 0.55
N PHE A 57 -20.48 14.82 0.49
CA PHE A 57 -20.61 13.55 -0.22
C PHE A 57 -21.60 12.65 0.52
N THR A 58 -22.85 12.58 0.07
CA THR A 58 -23.91 11.81 0.72
C THR A 58 -24.16 10.44 0.08
N PHE A 59 -23.44 10.13 -1.00
CA PHE A 59 -23.56 8.88 -1.77
C PHE A 59 -25.02 8.61 -2.25
N GLY A 60 -25.79 9.66 -2.47
CA GLY A 60 -27.21 9.57 -2.88
C GLY A 60 -28.19 9.19 -1.76
N LEU A 61 -27.73 8.94 -0.53
CA LEU A 61 -28.59 8.42 0.54
C LEU A 61 -29.57 9.46 1.13
N LEU A 62 -29.37 10.75 0.89
CA LEU A 62 -30.28 11.82 1.34
C LEU A 62 -31.25 12.25 0.26
N GLU A 63 -31.18 11.73 -0.96
CA GLU A 63 -32.08 12.11 -2.05
C GLU A 63 -33.53 11.75 -1.72
N GLY A 64 -34.42 12.75 -1.83
CA GLY A 64 -35.85 12.59 -1.56
C GLY A 64 -36.26 12.51 -0.08
N LEU A 65 -35.30 12.57 0.85
CA LEU A 65 -35.58 12.56 2.29
C LEU A 65 -35.80 13.97 2.81
N VAL A 66 -36.75 14.11 3.73
CA VAL A 66 -37.08 15.42 4.40
C VAL A 66 -36.25 15.56 5.66
N GLU A 67 -35.50 16.66 5.78
CA GLU A 67 -34.70 16.97 6.96
C GLU A 67 -35.55 16.98 8.24
N GLY A 68 -34.98 16.40 9.32
CA GLY A 68 -35.64 16.26 10.62
C GLY A 68 -36.51 15.00 10.76
N THR A 69 -36.70 14.19 9.70
CA THR A 69 -37.40 12.91 9.81
C THR A 69 -36.50 11.82 10.41
N ALA A 70 -37.11 10.76 10.95
CA ALA A 70 -36.38 9.62 11.46
C ALA A 70 -35.57 8.91 10.36
N GLU A 71 -36.07 8.88 9.12
CA GLU A 71 -35.40 8.30 7.94
C GLU A 71 -34.16 9.12 7.55
N TYR A 72 -34.27 10.46 7.54
CA TYR A 72 -33.14 11.36 7.30
C TYR A 72 -32.02 11.16 8.35
N THR A 73 -32.42 11.10 9.63
CA THR A 73 -31.47 10.89 10.74
C THR A 73 -30.77 9.54 10.64
N LYS A 74 -31.48 8.48 10.24
CA LYS A 74 -30.91 7.17 10.00
C LYS A 74 -29.91 7.20 8.83
N ALA A 75 -30.30 7.84 7.71
CA ALA A 75 -29.42 7.97 6.54
C ALA A 75 -28.11 8.71 6.87
N LEU A 76 -28.16 9.77 7.70
CA LEU A 76 -26.96 10.43 8.21
C LEU A 76 -26.06 9.49 9.04
N GLY A 77 -26.67 8.64 9.85
CA GLY A 77 -25.94 7.60 10.60
C GLY A 77 -25.24 6.60 9.67
N ASP A 78 -25.92 6.15 8.62
CA ASP A 78 -25.39 5.24 7.61
C ASP A 78 -24.23 5.90 6.84
N ILE A 79 -24.37 7.17 6.40
CA ILE A 79 -23.31 7.95 5.75
C ILE A 79 -22.07 8.06 6.65
N ASN A 80 -22.25 8.40 7.92
CA ASN A 80 -21.13 8.46 8.87
C ASN A 80 -20.43 7.10 9.01
N SER A 81 -21.18 6.00 9.07
CA SER A 81 -20.61 4.65 9.09
C SER A 81 -19.80 4.36 7.83
N MET A 82 -20.27 4.78 6.66
CA MET A 82 -19.57 4.62 5.37
C MET A 82 -18.23 5.37 5.37
N TYR A 83 -18.17 6.59 5.89
CA TYR A 83 -16.92 7.34 6.00
C TYR A 83 -15.88 6.59 6.82
N TYR A 84 -16.23 6.05 7.99
CA TYR A 84 -15.29 5.29 8.82
C TYR A 84 -14.88 3.95 8.19
N THR A 85 -15.72 3.40 7.33
CA THR A 85 -15.44 2.11 6.68
C THR A 85 -14.38 2.23 5.57
N LEU A 86 -14.25 3.36 4.86
CA LEU A 86 -13.25 3.54 3.81
C LEU A 86 -11.79 3.39 4.32
N PRO A 87 -11.35 4.09 5.39
CA PRO A 87 -10.03 3.83 5.97
C PRO A 87 -9.86 2.40 6.49
N ALA A 88 -10.93 1.79 7.01
CA ALA A 88 -10.89 0.41 7.51
C ALA A 88 -10.66 -0.60 6.36
N ILE A 89 -11.29 -0.40 5.19
CA ILE A 89 -11.05 -1.19 3.98
C ILE A 89 -9.58 -1.06 3.53
N ALA A 90 -9.07 0.18 3.45
CA ALA A 90 -7.69 0.43 3.08
C ALA A 90 -6.71 -0.25 4.06
N GLY A 91 -6.99 -0.15 5.36
CA GLY A 91 -6.23 -0.79 6.42
C GLY A 91 -6.21 -2.31 6.30
N LEU A 92 -7.40 -2.92 6.14
CA LEU A 92 -7.56 -4.36 5.94
C LEU A 92 -6.82 -4.86 4.70
N ALA A 93 -6.96 -4.16 3.57
CA ALA A 93 -6.31 -4.51 2.33
C ALA A 93 -4.78 -4.42 2.44
N GLY A 94 -4.27 -3.33 3.04
CA GLY A 94 -2.85 -3.14 3.25
C GLY A 94 -2.24 -4.21 4.18
N ALA A 95 -2.93 -4.57 5.24
CA ALA A 95 -2.51 -5.64 6.14
C ALA A 95 -2.49 -7.00 5.43
N THR A 96 -3.54 -7.33 4.69
CA THR A 96 -3.67 -8.59 3.95
C THR A 96 -2.58 -8.73 2.88
N LEU A 97 -2.32 -7.66 2.13
CA LEU A 97 -1.32 -7.65 1.06
C LEU A 97 0.12 -7.77 1.56
N ARG A 98 0.39 -7.53 2.84
CA ARG A 98 1.73 -7.81 3.42
C ARG A 98 2.11 -9.29 3.33
N LEU A 99 1.13 -10.20 3.44
CA LEU A 99 1.39 -11.63 3.36
C LEU A 99 2.03 -12.03 2.02
N PRO A 100 1.38 -11.84 0.84
CA PRO A 100 2.01 -12.18 -0.44
C PRO A 100 3.27 -11.34 -0.70
N ASN A 101 3.30 -10.07 -0.29
CA ASN A 101 4.45 -9.19 -0.49
C ASN A 101 5.70 -9.66 0.25
N SER A 102 5.58 -10.36 1.37
CA SER A 102 6.72 -10.93 2.10
C SER A 102 7.50 -11.98 1.28
N PHE A 103 6.86 -12.62 0.30
CA PHE A 103 7.45 -13.66 -0.53
C PHE A 103 7.85 -13.17 -1.93
N LEU A 104 7.44 -11.97 -2.32
CA LEU A 104 7.56 -11.49 -3.70
C LEU A 104 8.99 -11.32 -4.17
N ILE A 105 9.91 -10.89 -3.31
CA ILE A 105 11.29 -10.59 -3.70
C ILE A 105 11.98 -11.85 -4.25
N ALA A 106 11.81 -12.98 -3.58
CA ALA A 106 12.38 -14.24 -4.02
C ALA A 106 11.76 -14.79 -5.32
N LEU A 107 10.55 -14.38 -5.65
CA LEU A 107 9.80 -14.85 -6.81
C LEU A 107 9.96 -13.94 -8.03
N GLY A 108 9.83 -12.63 -7.80
CA GLY A 108 9.71 -11.62 -8.86
C GLY A 108 10.95 -10.77 -9.09
N GLY A 109 11.88 -10.76 -8.13
CA GLY A 109 13.03 -9.85 -8.13
C GLY A 109 12.69 -8.46 -7.59
N GLY A 110 13.60 -7.91 -6.78
CA GLY A 110 13.35 -6.68 -6.02
C GLY A 110 12.98 -5.49 -6.89
N ARG A 111 13.73 -5.24 -7.97
CA ARG A 111 13.44 -4.19 -8.95
C ARG A 111 12.03 -4.31 -9.53
N ASN A 112 11.66 -5.50 -9.99
CA ASN A 112 10.38 -5.74 -10.64
C ASN A 112 9.22 -5.56 -9.66
N VAL A 113 9.38 -6.05 -8.44
CA VAL A 113 8.36 -5.96 -7.38
C VAL A 113 8.13 -4.51 -6.98
N ILE A 114 9.19 -3.74 -6.69
CA ILE A 114 9.06 -2.33 -6.29
C ILE A 114 8.46 -1.49 -7.43
N PHE A 115 8.89 -1.74 -8.67
CA PHE A 115 8.29 -1.10 -9.84
C PHE A 115 6.78 -1.36 -9.92
N VAL A 116 6.36 -2.64 -9.92
CA VAL A 116 4.95 -3.03 -10.06
C VAL A 116 4.11 -2.48 -8.90
N SER A 117 4.57 -2.65 -7.66
CA SER A 117 3.84 -2.19 -6.49
C SER A 117 3.64 -0.67 -6.49
N THR A 118 4.66 0.09 -6.90
CA THR A 118 4.56 1.56 -7.01
C THR A 118 3.66 1.98 -8.17
N PHE A 119 3.75 1.28 -9.31
CA PHE A 119 2.92 1.55 -10.49
C PHE A 119 1.42 1.29 -10.20
N LEU A 120 1.09 0.20 -9.51
CA LEU A 120 -0.27 -0.14 -9.14
C LEU A 120 -0.94 0.92 -8.26
N LEU A 121 -0.17 1.68 -7.47
CA LEU A 121 -0.70 2.79 -6.65
C LEU A 121 -1.22 3.98 -7.47
N ILE A 122 -0.84 4.08 -8.74
CA ILE A 122 -1.39 5.10 -9.65
C ILE A 122 -2.89 4.90 -9.81
N ILE A 123 -3.38 3.66 -9.79
CA ILE A 123 -4.81 3.34 -9.95
C ILE A 123 -5.65 3.99 -8.85
N PRO A 124 -5.43 3.73 -7.56
CA PRO A 124 -6.23 4.37 -6.51
C PRO A 124 -5.98 5.89 -6.39
N ALA A 125 -4.80 6.39 -6.76
CA ALA A 125 -4.52 7.83 -6.76
C ALA A 125 -5.34 8.55 -7.85
N VAL A 126 -5.32 8.03 -9.09
CA VAL A 126 -6.15 8.52 -10.21
C VAL A 126 -7.64 8.33 -9.89
N GLY A 127 -8.02 7.16 -9.37
CA GLY A 127 -9.40 6.86 -8.99
C GLY A 127 -9.91 7.82 -7.91
N ALA A 128 -9.12 8.12 -6.90
CA ALA A 128 -9.47 9.14 -5.90
C ALA A 128 -9.64 10.53 -6.55
N GLY A 129 -8.73 10.92 -7.44
CA GLY A 129 -8.83 12.17 -8.19
C GLY A 129 -10.11 12.27 -9.03
N ILE A 130 -10.46 11.20 -9.74
CA ILE A 130 -11.68 11.14 -10.55
C ILE A 130 -12.92 11.13 -9.64
N GLY A 131 -12.98 10.25 -8.67
CA GLY A 131 -14.14 10.11 -7.78
C GLY A 131 -14.44 11.38 -7.00
N LEU A 132 -13.39 12.06 -6.51
CA LEU A 132 -13.55 13.32 -5.78
C LEU A 132 -13.89 14.52 -6.70
N SER A 133 -13.86 14.34 -8.02
CA SER A 133 -14.27 15.37 -8.98
C SER A 133 -15.79 15.46 -9.16
N ASP A 134 -16.55 14.47 -8.69
CA ASP A 134 -18.02 14.44 -8.75
C ASP A 134 -18.60 14.04 -7.40
N ILE A 135 -19.40 14.93 -6.80
CA ILE A 135 -20.05 14.72 -5.51
C ILE A 135 -21.05 13.55 -5.53
N ASN A 136 -21.55 13.17 -6.73
CA ASN A 136 -22.48 12.06 -6.91
C ASN A 136 -21.77 10.71 -7.10
N THR A 137 -20.43 10.67 -7.02
CA THR A 137 -19.68 9.41 -7.11
C THR A 137 -20.14 8.43 -6.04
N SER A 138 -20.43 7.19 -6.45
CA SER A 138 -20.96 6.16 -5.56
C SER A 138 -19.95 5.74 -4.47
N TYR A 139 -20.48 5.26 -3.37
CA TYR A 139 -19.67 4.72 -2.28
C TYR A 139 -18.81 3.52 -2.71
N GLU A 140 -19.37 2.64 -3.52
CA GLU A 140 -18.71 1.44 -4.02
C GLU A 140 -17.45 1.78 -4.82
N PHE A 141 -17.49 2.84 -5.61
CA PHE A 141 -16.31 3.33 -6.31
C PHE A 141 -15.19 3.68 -5.35
N PHE A 142 -15.50 4.47 -4.31
CA PHE A 142 -14.51 4.81 -3.29
C PHE A 142 -14.04 3.60 -2.48
N ALA A 143 -14.93 2.66 -2.16
CA ALA A 143 -14.58 1.42 -1.48
C ALA A 143 -13.59 0.57 -2.29
N VAL A 144 -13.77 0.48 -3.62
CA VAL A 144 -12.81 -0.18 -4.52
C VAL A 144 -11.47 0.57 -4.54
N MET A 145 -11.46 1.90 -4.62
CA MET A 145 -10.23 2.67 -4.60
C MET A 145 -9.50 2.55 -3.24
N ALA A 146 -10.24 2.54 -2.13
CA ALA A 146 -9.70 2.30 -0.80
C ALA A 146 -9.08 0.89 -0.68
N LEU A 147 -9.74 -0.14 -1.24
CA LEU A 147 -9.20 -1.50 -1.30
C LEU A 147 -7.89 -1.54 -2.10
N LEU A 148 -7.84 -0.92 -3.28
CA LEU A 148 -6.66 -0.87 -4.14
C LEU A 148 -5.51 -0.06 -3.51
N SER A 149 -5.79 0.94 -2.68
CA SER A 149 -4.74 1.67 -1.97
C SER A 149 -3.95 0.77 -1.01
N GLY A 150 -4.50 -0.38 -0.63
CA GLY A 150 -3.83 -1.42 0.14
C GLY A 150 -2.51 -1.93 -0.50
N PHE A 151 -2.31 -1.74 -1.81
CA PHE A 151 -1.01 -2.00 -2.44
C PHE A 151 0.14 -1.29 -1.71
N GLY A 152 -0.11 -0.08 -1.19
CA GLY A 152 0.86 0.68 -0.42
C GLY A 152 1.24 0.02 0.90
N GLY A 153 0.26 -0.49 1.64
CA GLY A 153 0.50 -1.23 2.88
C GLY A 153 1.30 -2.52 2.66
N GLY A 154 1.00 -3.24 1.56
CA GLY A 154 1.74 -4.43 1.15
C GLY A 154 3.20 -4.12 0.78
N ASN A 155 3.45 -3.00 0.11
CA ASN A 155 4.79 -2.62 -0.37
C ASN A 155 5.84 -2.49 0.77
N PHE A 156 5.41 -2.23 1.99
CA PHE A 156 6.33 -2.21 3.14
C PHE A 156 7.10 -3.51 3.28
N SER A 157 6.41 -4.67 3.25
CA SER A 157 7.06 -5.97 3.41
C SER A 157 8.07 -6.26 2.31
N SER A 158 7.70 -6.03 1.05
CA SER A 158 8.60 -6.26 -0.09
C SER A 158 9.77 -5.28 -0.11
N SER A 159 9.54 -4.00 0.21
CA SER A 159 10.60 -2.98 0.26
C SER A 159 11.65 -3.29 1.31
N MET A 160 11.22 -3.65 2.53
CA MET A 160 12.13 -4.02 3.62
C MET A 160 12.92 -5.29 3.28
N ASN A 161 12.23 -6.32 2.78
CA ASN A 161 12.86 -7.56 2.38
C ASN A 161 13.89 -7.32 1.24
N ASN A 162 13.54 -6.52 0.23
CA ASN A 162 14.46 -6.19 -0.85
C ASN A 162 15.76 -5.53 -0.34
N ILE A 163 15.65 -4.48 0.46
CA ILE A 163 16.82 -3.73 0.93
C ILE A 163 17.71 -4.57 1.85
N SER A 164 17.17 -5.53 2.59
CA SER A 164 17.96 -6.42 3.44
C SER A 164 19.01 -7.22 2.66
N TYR A 165 18.76 -7.56 1.40
CA TYR A 165 19.70 -8.30 0.56
C TYR A 165 20.83 -7.44 -0.03
N PHE A 166 20.70 -6.12 -0.01
CA PHE A 166 21.70 -5.21 -0.57
C PHE A 166 22.82 -4.85 0.40
N TYR A 167 22.63 -5.07 1.71
CA TYR A 167 23.58 -4.61 2.71
C TYR A 167 24.17 -5.76 3.52
N PRO A 168 25.48 -5.68 3.92
CA PRO A 168 26.07 -6.64 4.81
C PRO A 168 25.37 -6.62 6.17
N LYS A 169 25.37 -7.75 6.87
CA LYS A 169 24.66 -7.92 8.16
C LYS A 169 24.95 -6.81 9.16
N LYS A 170 26.21 -6.36 9.26
CA LYS A 170 26.64 -5.26 10.14
C LYS A 170 25.99 -3.91 9.84
N MET A 171 25.44 -3.71 8.60
CA MET A 171 24.82 -2.47 8.15
C MET A 171 23.31 -2.61 7.88
N GLN A 172 22.74 -3.79 7.98
CA GLN A 172 21.31 -4.01 7.71
C GLN A 172 20.41 -3.13 8.59
N GLY A 173 20.73 -3.02 9.89
CA GLY A 173 19.97 -2.17 10.81
C GLY A 173 19.90 -0.70 10.36
N TYR A 174 21.03 -0.16 9.87
CA TYR A 174 21.08 1.19 9.31
C TYR A 174 20.21 1.30 8.04
N ALA A 175 20.38 0.39 7.09
CA ALA A 175 19.70 0.45 5.81
C ALA A 175 18.16 0.29 5.96
N LEU A 176 17.75 -0.68 6.78
CA LEU A 176 16.34 -0.93 7.07
C LEU A 176 15.72 0.21 7.88
N GLY A 177 16.47 0.75 8.84
CA GLY A 177 16.05 1.93 9.61
C GLY A 177 15.84 3.16 8.74
N MET A 178 16.75 3.43 7.79
CA MET A 178 16.60 4.50 6.81
C MET A 178 15.38 4.28 5.89
N ASN A 179 15.25 3.07 5.34
CA ASN A 179 14.15 2.74 4.43
C ASN A 179 12.79 2.84 5.13
N ALA A 180 12.64 2.23 6.31
CA ALA A 180 11.40 2.27 7.07
C ALA A 180 11.14 3.66 7.68
N GLY A 181 12.14 4.28 8.30
CA GLY A 181 12.00 5.55 9.00
C GLY A 181 11.56 6.67 8.06
N ILE A 182 12.29 6.86 6.95
CA ILE A 182 11.93 7.88 5.96
C ILE A 182 10.65 7.46 5.18
N GLY A 183 10.48 6.17 4.88
CA GLY A 183 9.26 5.67 4.25
C GLY A 183 8.00 6.00 5.05
N ASN A 184 8.04 5.82 6.37
CA ASN A 184 6.92 6.15 7.26
C ASN A 184 6.58 7.66 7.31
N LEU A 185 7.52 8.55 6.92
CA LEU A 185 7.20 9.97 6.76
C LEU A 185 6.15 10.24 5.68
N GLY A 186 5.82 9.24 4.86
CA GLY A 186 4.70 9.31 3.90
C GLY A 186 3.38 9.70 4.56
N VAL A 187 3.13 9.24 5.79
CA VAL A 187 1.95 9.64 6.58
C VAL A 187 1.97 11.15 6.86
N ALA A 188 3.07 11.66 7.41
CA ALA A 188 3.21 13.09 7.70
C ALA A 188 3.23 13.95 6.42
N THR A 189 3.81 13.43 5.34
CA THR A 189 3.82 14.10 4.03
C THR A 189 2.40 14.23 3.50
N MET A 190 1.61 13.17 3.57
CA MET A 190 0.21 13.17 3.16
C MET A 190 -0.61 14.17 3.98
N GLN A 191 -0.48 14.14 5.31
CA GLN A 191 -1.19 15.05 6.21
C GLN A 191 -0.87 16.54 5.99
N LYS A 192 0.30 16.86 5.45
CA LYS A 192 0.69 18.23 5.11
C LYS A 192 0.37 18.60 3.66
N LEU A 193 0.59 17.69 2.71
CA LEU A 193 0.46 17.98 1.29
C LEU A 193 -1.00 18.10 0.86
N ILE A 194 -1.89 17.24 1.34
CA ILE A 194 -3.32 17.30 0.98
C ILE A 194 -3.93 18.67 1.35
N PRO A 195 -3.81 19.20 2.60
CA PRO A 195 -4.32 20.53 2.92
C PRO A 195 -3.73 21.65 2.09
N LEU A 196 -2.51 21.49 1.58
CA LEU A 196 -1.85 22.51 0.74
C LEU A 196 -2.42 22.53 -0.68
N VAL A 197 -2.91 21.41 -1.21
CA VAL A 197 -3.35 21.33 -2.61
C VAL A 197 -4.86 21.46 -2.80
N VAL A 198 -5.67 21.12 -1.80
CA VAL A 198 -7.14 21.20 -1.90
C VAL A 198 -7.72 22.62 -2.02
N PRO A 199 -7.07 23.70 -1.57
CA PRO A 199 -7.55 25.07 -1.85
C PRO A 199 -7.44 25.48 -3.33
N PHE A 200 -6.60 24.80 -4.13
CA PHE A 200 -6.36 25.18 -5.51
C PHE A 200 -7.35 24.49 -6.48
N VAL A 201 -7.70 25.19 -7.54
CA VAL A 201 -8.64 24.72 -8.58
C VAL A 201 -7.89 24.26 -9.84
N PHE A 202 -6.81 23.50 -9.70
CA PHE A 202 -6.00 23.05 -10.85
C PHE A 202 -6.77 22.25 -11.91
N PHE A 203 -7.78 21.48 -11.49
CA PHE A 203 -8.61 20.64 -12.38
C PHE A 203 -10.10 21.00 -12.27
N GLY A 204 -10.41 22.26 -11.97
CA GLY A 204 -11.76 22.74 -11.76
C GLY A 204 -12.21 22.71 -10.29
N ALA A 205 -13.28 23.42 -9.99
CA ALA A 205 -13.92 23.43 -8.67
C ALA A 205 -15.04 22.37 -8.66
N VAL A 206 -15.10 21.58 -7.57
CA VAL A 206 -16.16 20.57 -7.37
C VAL A 206 -17.30 21.12 -6.50
N GLY A 207 -17.04 22.19 -5.82
CA GLY A 207 -17.92 22.83 -4.86
C GLY A 207 -17.09 23.72 -3.95
N THR A 208 -17.62 24.17 -2.84
CA THR A 208 -16.89 24.91 -1.81
C THR A 208 -17.11 24.26 -0.46
N GLY A 209 -16.03 24.04 0.26
CA GLY A 209 -16.05 23.57 1.64
C GLY A 209 -15.12 24.40 2.51
N VAL A 210 -15.39 24.44 3.81
CA VAL A 210 -14.57 25.19 4.77
C VAL A 210 -14.12 24.26 5.87
N ILE A 211 -12.79 24.05 5.99
CA ILE A 211 -12.21 23.33 7.12
C ILE A 211 -11.29 24.27 7.88
N LYS A 212 -11.53 24.43 9.19
CA LYS A 212 -10.74 25.30 10.07
C LYS A 212 -10.56 26.73 9.52
N GLY A 213 -11.61 27.27 8.87
CA GLY A 213 -11.61 28.63 8.32
C GLY A 213 -10.89 28.77 6.95
N VAL A 214 -10.45 27.67 6.35
CA VAL A 214 -9.86 27.68 5.00
C VAL A 214 -10.88 27.17 4.00
N GLU A 215 -11.21 28.01 3.01
CA GLU A 215 -12.03 27.59 1.87
C GLU A 215 -11.22 26.67 0.95
N PHE A 216 -11.87 25.62 0.44
CA PHE A 216 -11.29 24.73 -0.55
C PHE A 216 -12.33 24.34 -1.59
N ALA A 217 -11.88 24.17 -2.83
CA ALA A 217 -12.74 23.89 -3.98
C ALA A 217 -12.20 22.71 -4.83
N GLY A 218 -10.96 22.31 -4.61
CA GLY A 218 -10.24 21.32 -5.41
C GLY A 218 -9.95 20.04 -4.64
N ILE A 219 -10.94 19.42 -3.98
CA ILE A 219 -10.77 18.19 -3.20
C ILE A 219 -10.13 17.05 -4.03
N GLN A 220 -10.39 16.99 -5.34
CA GLN A 220 -9.82 16.02 -6.26
C GLN A 220 -8.29 16.10 -6.34
N ASN A 221 -7.69 17.26 -6.02
CA ASN A 221 -6.24 17.41 -5.99
C ASN A 221 -5.57 16.49 -4.97
N ALA A 222 -6.31 16.07 -3.93
CA ALA A 222 -5.84 15.11 -2.93
C ALA A 222 -5.52 13.72 -3.54
N GLY A 223 -6.14 13.37 -4.66
CA GLY A 223 -5.78 12.19 -5.46
C GLY A 223 -4.71 12.51 -6.51
N TRP A 224 -4.90 13.57 -7.30
CA TRP A 224 -4.04 13.90 -8.44
C TRP A 224 -2.61 14.24 -8.06
N VAL A 225 -2.36 14.82 -6.89
CA VAL A 225 -1.01 15.23 -6.45
C VAL A 225 -0.02 14.06 -6.38
N TRP A 226 -0.50 12.86 -6.13
CA TRP A 226 0.35 11.67 -6.02
C TRP A 226 0.77 11.09 -7.37
N VAL A 227 -0.03 11.30 -8.42
CA VAL A 227 0.15 10.66 -9.73
C VAL A 227 1.52 10.96 -10.35
N PRO A 228 1.95 12.22 -10.52
CA PRO A 228 3.27 12.50 -11.10
C PRO A 228 4.41 11.95 -10.25
N LEU A 229 4.28 11.97 -8.92
CA LEU A 229 5.29 11.46 -8.00
C LEU A 229 5.40 9.94 -8.08
N LEU A 230 4.27 9.23 -8.16
CA LEU A 230 4.22 7.78 -8.34
C LEU A 230 4.80 7.36 -9.69
N VAL A 231 4.46 8.07 -10.78
CA VAL A 231 5.03 7.80 -12.10
C VAL A 231 6.54 7.96 -12.08
N ALA A 232 7.06 9.08 -11.56
CA ALA A 232 8.49 9.32 -11.45
C ALA A 232 9.20 8.25 -10.60
N SER A 233 8.61 7.85 -9.47
CA SER A 233 9.16 6.83 -8.59
C SER A 233 9.13 5.42 -9.22
N ALA A 234 8.05 5.07 -9.92
CA ALA A 234 7.95 3.80 -10.65
C ALA A 234 8.99 3.72 -11.78
N LEU A 235 9.18 4.80 -12.56
CA LEU A 235 10.21 4.88 -13.58
C LEU A 235 11.62 4.80 -12.96
N ALA A 236 11.86 5.48 -11.84
CA ALA A 236 13.12 5.38 -11.12
C ALA A 236 13.40 3.95 -10.66
N ALA A 237 12.40 3.23 -10.15
CA ALA A 237 12.53 1.82 -9.80
C ALA A 237 12.82 0.96 -11.03
N TYR A 238 12.09 1.15 -12.13
CA TYR A 238 12.26 0.39 -13.36
C TYR A 238 13.65 0.54 -13.99
N PHE A 239 14.15 1.77 -14.10
CA PHE A 239 15.42 2.05 -14.75
C PHE A 239 16.63 2.05 -13.80
N GLY A 240 16.40 2.32 -12.51
CA GLY A 240 17.47 2.55 -11.55
C GLY A 240 17.78 1.37 -10.65
N MET A 241 16.81 0.52 -10.29
CA MET A 241 17.03 -0.58 -9.36
C MET A 241 17.60 -1.83 -10.02
N ASN A 242 18.07 -2.75 -9.19
CA ASN A 242 18.65 -4.02 -9.61
C ASN A 242 17.94 -5.21 -8.93
N ASN A 243 18.03 -6.39 -9.54
CA ASN A 243 17.75 -7.66 -8.88
C ASN A 243 19.07 -8.30 -8.48
N VAL A 244 19.14 -8.92 -7.31
CA VAL A 244 20.35 -9.62 -6.81
C VAL A 244 20.04 -11.09 -6.52
N SER A 245 20.97 -11.97 -6.86
CA SER A 245 20.80 -13.42 -6.71
C SER A 245 20.58 -13.89 -5.28
N THR A 246 21.14 -13.18 -4.29
CA THR A 246 20.96 -13.49 -2.87
C THR A 246 19.50 -13.36 -2.41
N GLY A 247 18.76 -12.38 -2.95
CA GLY A 247 17.34 -12.21 -2.67
C GLY A 247 16.42 -12.97 -3.62
N THR A 248 16.90 -13.25 -4.84
CA THR A 248 16.11 -13.86 -5.92
C THR A 248 16.97 -14.93 -6.58
N PRO A 249 17.00 -16.18 -6.05
CA PRO A 249 17.89 -17.23 -6.55
C PRO A 249 17.74 -17.54 -8.04
N GLU A 250 16.50 -17.51 -8.53
CA GLU A 250 16.18 -17.64 -9.96
C GLU A 250 15.90 -16.25 -10.51
N LEU A 251 16.95 -15.51 -10.90
CA LEU A 251 16.80 -14.17 -11.45
C LEU A 251 15.84 -14.14 -12.66
N PRO A 252 14.60 -13.62 -12.49
CA PRO A 252 13.60 -13.65 -13.55
C PRO A 252 13.89 -12.58 -14.60
N THR A 253 13.40 -12.81 -15.82
CA THR A 253 13.22 -11.71 -16.76
C THR A 253 12.20 -10.71 -16.22
N THR A 254 12.22 -9.48 -16.73
CA THR A 254 11.24 -8.46 -16.28
C THR A 254 9.80 -8.93 -16.44
N ALA A 255 9.46 -9.54 -17.58
CA ALA A 255 8.11 -10.06 -17.83
C ALA A 255 7.71 -11.15 -16.83
N GLN A 256 8.59 -12.11 -16.57
CA GLN A 256 8.35 -13.16 -15.58
C GLN A 256 8.17 -12.59 -14.17
N GLY A 257 9.03 -11.63 -13.77
CA GLY A 257 8.96 -10.98 -12.47
C GLY A 257 7.66 -10.19 -12.28
N VAL A 258 7.26 -9.42 -13.30
CA VAL A 258 5.98 -8.68 -13.31
C VAL A 258 4.79 -9.64 -13.20
N THR A 259 4.78 -10.70 -14.02
CA THR A 259 3.67 -11.69 -14.00
C THR A 259 3.54 -12.37 -12.63
N LYS A 260 4.66 -12.86 -12.06
CA LYS A 260 4.65 -13.48 -10.73
C LYS A 260 4.16 -12.50 -9.65
N THR A 261 4.58 -11.24 -9.73
CA THR A 261 4.14 -10.18 -8.81
C THR A 261 2.63 -9.95 -8.92
N LEU A 262 2.11 -9.78 -10.14
CA LEU A 262 0.68 -9.54 -10.36
C LEU A 262 -0.19 -10.71 -9.90
N ILE A 263 0.25 -11.96 -10.11
CA ILE A 263 -0.47 -13.15 -9.62
C ILE A 263 -0.56 -13.11 -8.08
N MET A 264 0.56 -12.94 -7.40
CA MET A 264 0.60 -12.97 -5.94
C MET A 264 -0.18 -11.81 -5.32
N VAL A 265 -0.01 -10.60 -5.85
CA VAL A 265 -0.75 -9.41 -5.40
C VAL A 265 -2.25 -9.57 -5.68
N GLY A 266 -2.62 -10.15 -6.83
CA GLY A 266 -4.01 -10.45 -7.19
C GLY A 266 -4.68 -11.43 -6.22
N LEU A 267 -3.97 -12.48 -5.80
CA LEU A 267 -4.48 -13.43 -4.79
C LEU A 267 -4.66 -12.76 -3.42
N GLY A 268 -3.71 -11.92 -3.02
CA GLY A 268 -3.85 -11.12 -1.79
C GLY A 268 -5.00 -10.13 -1.85
N LEU A 269 -5.18 -9.46 -3.00
CA LEU A 269 -6.28 -8.53 -3.22
C LEU A 269 -7.64 -9.25 -3.20
N LEU A 270 -7.72 -10.46 -3.76
CA LEU A 270 -8.93 -11.28 -3.70
C LEU A 270 -9.31 -11.61 -2.25
N ALA A 271 -8.34 -12.01 -1.42
CA ALA A 271 -8.58 -12.25 0.00
C ALA A 271 -9.04 -10.96 0.72
N ALA A 272 -8.42 -9.83 0.43
CA ALA A 272 -8.81 -8.53 0.98
C ALA A 272 -10.22 -8.10 0.54
N ALA A 273 -10.58 -8.36 -0.72
CA ALA A 273 -11.93 -8.07 -1.25
C ALA A 273 -13.02 -8.90 -0.54
N VAL A 274 -12.74 -10.18 -0.28
CA VAL A 274 -13.63 -11.02 0.54
C VAL A 274 -13.78 -10.43 1.94
N GLY A 275 -12.68 -9.98 2.55
CA GLY A 275 -12.72 -9.33 3.85
C GLY A 275 -13.53 -8.02 3.85
N ALA A 276 -13.36 -7.20 2.83
CA ALA A 276 -14.14 -5.98 2.64
C ALA A 276 -15.65 -6.29 2.48
N TYR A 277 -15.99 -7.31 1.70
CA TYR A 277 -17.36 -7.77 1.55
C TYR A 277 -17.98 -8.22 2.89
N LEU A 278 -17.25 -9.04 3.67
CA LEU A 278 -17.69 -9.48 5.00
C LEU A 278 -17.91 -8.28 5.94
N LEU A 279 -17.04 -7.27 5.87
CA LEU A 279 -17.08 -6.10 6.74
C LEU A 279 -18.23 -5.15 6.36
N ILE A 280 -18.42 -4.86 5.06
CA ILE A 280 -19.35 -3.84 4.58
C ILE A 280 -20.76 -4.40 4.42
N ILE A 281 -20.88 -5.51 3.68
CA ILE A 281 -22.18 -6.06 3.26
C ILE A 281 -22.77 -6.93 4.36
N LEU A 282 -21.96 -7.84 4.91
CA LEU A 282 -22.42 -8.77 5.94
C LEU A 282 -22.26 -8.21 7.35
N LYS A 283 -21.62 -7.04 7.51
CA LYS A 283 -21.39 -6.35 8.81
C LYS A 283 -20.77 -7.28 9.87
N VAL A 284 -19.92 -8.21 9.43
CA VAL A 284 -19.21 -9.14 10.32
C VAL A 284 -18.19 -8.39 11.15
N ASN A 285 -18.07 -8.75 12.42
CA ASN A 285 -17.11 -8.11 13.33
C ASN A 285 -15.67 -8.24 12.80
N MET A 286 -14.92 -7.13 12.83
CA MET A 286 -13.53 -7.04 12.34
C MET A 286 -12.62 -8.12 12.97
N TRP A 287 -12.80 -8.45 14.24
CA TRP A 287 -12.03 -9.51 14.93
C TRP A 287 -12.23 -10.91 14.37
N ILE A 288 -13.36 -11.15 13.67
CA ILE A 288 -13.63 -12.39 12.93
C ILE A 288 -13.08 -12.27 11.50
N VAL A 289 -13.26 -11.10 10.86
CA VAL A 289 -12.82 -10.86 9.49
C VAL A 289 -11.31 -11.03 9.36
N LEU A 290 -10.53 -10.45 10.29
CA LEU A 290 -9.06 -10.50 10.24
C LEU A 290 -8.48 -11.93 10.14
N PRO A 291 -8.78 -12.86 11.06
CA PRO A 291 -8.25 -14.22 10.96
C PRO A 291 -8.76 -14.94 9.72
N VAL A 292 -10.02 -14.74 9.32
CA VAL A 292 -10.59 -15.36 8.11
C VAL A 292 -9.81 -14.94 6.87
N VAL A 293 -9.52 -13.64 6.73
CA VAL A 293 -8.78 -13.10 5.58
C VAL A 293 -7.33 -13.58 5.56
N ILE A 294 -6.67 -13.66 6.72
CA ILE A 294 -5.30 -14.19 6.84
C ILE A 294 -5.26 -15.65 6.37
N VAL A 295 -6.17 -16.49 6.90
CA VAL A 295 -6.24 -17.89 6.51
C VAL A 295 -6.55 -18.03 5.02
N LEU A 296 -7.51 -17.27 4.51
CA LEU A 296 -7.85 -17.26 3.08
C LEU A 296 -6.65 -16.86 2.20
N ALA A 297 -5.92 -15.81 2.56
CA ALA A 297 -4.74 -15.38 1.82
C ALA A 297 -3.67 -16.48 1.76
N VAL A 298 -3.40 -17.16 2.89
CA VAL A 298 -2.45 -18.28 2.94
C VAL A 298 -2.94 -19.46 2.10
N LEU A 299 -4.22 -19.80 2.15
CA LEU A 299 -4.80 -20.88 1.35
C LEU A 299 -4.73 -20.57 -0.15
N LEU A 300 -5.08 -19.34 -0.55
CA LEU A 300 -4.98 -18.91 -1.95
C LEU A 300 -3.52 -18.96 -2.44
N MET A 301 -2.56 -18.49 -1.66
CA MET A 301 -1.14 -18.60 -1.99
C MET A 301 -0.70 -20.05 -2.12
N LYS A 302 -1.13 -20.94 -1.22
CA LYS A 302 -0.71 -22.33 -1.22
C LYS A 302 -1.31 -23.16 -2.36
N TYR A 303 -2.58 -22.91 -2.70
CA TYR A 303 -3.33 -23.76 -3.61
C TYR A 303 -3.59 -23.16 -4.99
N ALA A 304 -3.77 -21.84 -5.08
CA ALA A 304 -4.12 -21.15 -6.33
C ALA A 304 -2.90 -20.63 -7.13
N THR A 305 -1.69 -20.72 -6.58
CA THR A 305 -0.48 -20.30 -7.33
C THR A 305 -0.09 -21.33 -8.40
N PRO A 306 0.37 -20.88 -9.59
CA PRO A 306 0.91 -21.75 -10.62
C PRO A 306 2.15 -22.54 -10.14
N SER A 307 2.43 -23.66 -10.82
CA SER A 307 3.59 -24.53 -10.51
C SER A 307 4.93 -23.78 -10.54
N SER A 308 5.07 -22.79 -11.42
CA SER A 308 6.27 -21.93 -11.53
C SER A 308 6.55 -21.06 -10.28
N ILE A 309 5.57 -20.88 -9.41
CA ILE A 309 5.69 -20.13 -8.15
C ILE A 309 5.73 -21.11 -6.97
N LYS A 310 4.95 -22.19 -7.04
CA LYS A 310 4.63 -23.08 -5.92
C LYS A 310 5.85 -23.70 -5.25
N GLY A 311 6.85 -24.11 -6.02
CA GLY A 311 8.06 -24.77 -5.48
C GLY A 311 8.86 -23.85 -4.55
N ASN A 312 9.10 -22.61 -4.96
CA ASN A 312 9.81 -21.61 -4.17
C ASN A 312 8.94 -21.14 -2.98
N LEU A 313 7.66 -20.87 -3.23
CA LEU A 313 6.73 -20.40 -2.21
C LEU A 313 6.57 -21.40 -1.05
N ASN A 314 6.48 -22.71 -1.35
CA ASN A 314 6.37 -23.73 -0.31
C ASN A 314 7.60 -23.78 0.61
N LYS A 315 8.80 -23.54 0.07
CA LYS A 315 10.03 -23.44 0.88
C LYS A 315 9.95 -22.23 1.82
N GLN A 316 9.46 -21.11 1.35
CA GLN A 316 9.35 -19.89 2.14
C GLN A 316 8.24 -19.98 3.21
N LEU A 317 7.11 -20.64 2.91
CA LEU A 317 6.03 -20.85 3.87
C LEU A 317 6.45 -21.68 5.09
N SER A 318 7.57 -22.42 5.03
CA SER A 318 8.12 -23.12 6.19
C SER A 318 8.47 -22.20 7.37
N ILE A 319 8.64 -20.90 7.14
CA ILE A 319 8.85 -19.90 8.20
C ILE A 319 7.67 -19.83 9.19
N LEU A 320 6.47 -20.21 8.76
CA LEU A 320 5.30 -20.26 9.64
C LEU A 320 5.41 -21.32 10.74
N SER A 321 6.33 -22.28 10.60
CA SER A 321 6.63 -23.30 11.62
C SER A 321 7.65 -22.83 12.67
N ASP A 322 8.31 -21.69 12.44
CA ASP A 322 9.32 -21.16 13.38
C ASP A 322 8.65 -20.33 14.49
N LYS A 323 8.89 -20.73 15.76
CA LYS A 323 8.37 -20.02 16.93
C LYS A 323 8.86 -18.57 17.04
N HIS A 324 10.11 -18.29 16.62
CA HIS A 324 10.66 -16.95 16.70
C HIS A 324 9.94 -16.00 15.73
N ASN A 325 9.48 -16.49 14.58
CA ASN A 325 8.66 -15.70 13.67
C ASN A 325 7.37 -15.22 14.35
N TRP A 326 6.70 -16.07 15.12
CA TRP A 326 5.47 -15.70 15.84
C TRP A 326 5.72 -14.69 16.96
N ILE A 327 6.82 -14.88 17.74
CA ILE A 327 7.21 -13.92 18.77
C ILE A 327 7.47 -12.54 18.17
N MET A 328 8.25 -12.48 17.09
CA MET A 328 8.54 -11.23 16.40
C MET A 328 7.29 -10.61 15.78
N THR A 329 6.36 -11.42 15.28
CA THR A 329 5.06 -10.96 14.75
C THR A 329 4.25 -10.26 15.84
N ILE A 330 4.17 -10.82 17.05
CA ILE A 330 3.45 -10.21 18.18
C ILE A 330 4.08 -8.86 18.56
N ILE A 331 5.41 -8.82 18.71
CA ILE A 331 6.14 -7.57 19.06
C ILE A 331 5.90 -6.51 17.97
N TYR A 332 6.00 -6.89 16.70
CA TYR A 332 5.77 -5.98 15.58
C TYR A 332 4.31 -5.49 15.52
N THR A 333 3.34 -6.36 15.76
CA THR A 333 1.93 -5.99 15.81
C THR A 333 1.65 -4.95 16.88
N MET A 334 2.25 -5.10 18.06
CA MET A 334 2.10 -4.11 19.13
C MET A 334 2.74 -2.77 18.79
N THR A 335 3.98 -2.78 18.31
CA THR A 335 4.73 -1.54 18.03
C THR A 335 4.19 -0.80 16.82
N PHE A 336 4.01 -1.50 15.69
CA PHE A 336 3.51 -0.90 14.45
C PHE A 336 2.01 -0.59 14.52
N GLY A 337 1.24 -1.43 15.20
CA GLY A 337 -0.19 -1.19 15.45
C GLY A 337 -0.43 0.09 16.24
N SER A 338 0.40 0.35 17.27
CA SER A 338 0.35 1.62 18.01
C SER A 338 0.69 2.81 17.12
N PHE A 339 1.73 2.71 16.28
CA PHE A 339 2.09 3.77 15.33
C PHE A 339 0.93 4.10 14.39
N ILE A 340 0.32 3.09 13.77
CA ILE A 340 -0.82 3.30 12.85
C ILE A 340 -2.02 3.87 13.59
N GLY A 341 -2.36 3.36 14.78
CA GLY A 341 -3.50 3.83 15.57
C GLY A 341 -3.40 5.30 15.99
N TYR A 342 -2.17 5.81 16.20
CA TYR A 342 -1.95 7.24 16.47
C TYR A 342 -1.85 8.11 15.20
N SER A 343 -1.66 7.50 14.02
CA SER A 343 -1.43 8.22 12.75
C SER A 343 -2.70 8.36 11.91
N ALA A 344 -3.71 7.54 12.17
CA ALA A 344 -4.98 7.54 11.47
C ALA A 344 -5.99 8.46 12.15
#